data_96f65b54c2d999207413da34e54155da
#
_entry.id   96f65b54c2d999207413da34e54155da
#
_cell.length_a   1.000
_cell.length_b   1.000
_cell.length_c   1.000
_cell.angle_alpha   90.00
_cell.angle_beta   90.00
_cell.angle_gamma   90.00
#
_symmetry.space_group_name_H-M   'P 1'
#
loop_
_entity.id
_entity.type
_entity.pdbx_description
1 polymer ?
#
loop_
_entity_poly.entity_id
_entity_poly.type
_entity_poly.pdbx_seq_one_letter_code
_entity_poly.pdbx_strand_id
1 'polypeptide(L)'
;MEEREKLKISVVSYLNSLPFVAGLEQETIAQQFNISKDIPSICAEKVINGKADIGLMPIAMLPQVKGGHVITDYCISANGEVGSVLLVSNEPIEELEVITKDNESRTSVTLARILFENHWKKEVKWKEESGNILELQKNEGLVIIGDRALRYSSRFKYVYDLAEE
;
A
#
# COMPACT_ATOMS: atom_id res chain seq x y z
N MET A 1 4.01 40.86 -10.65
CA MET A 1 3.55 39.49 -11.01
C MET A 1 3.56 38.72 -9.71
N GLU A 2 2.38 38.34 -9.21
CA GLU A 2 2.31 37.44 -8.06
C GLU A 2 2.92 36.11 -8.46
N GLU A 3 3.94 35.67 -7.74
CA GLU A 3 4.49 34.33 -7.86
C GLU A 3 3.38 33.32 -7.49
N ARG A 4 2.81 32.61 -8.46
CA ARG A 4 1.84 31.56 -8.18
C ARG A 4 2.51 30.48 -7.33
N GLU A 5 1.96 30.22 -6.16
CA GLU A 5 2.44 29.13 -5.31
C GLU A 5 2.38 27.83 -6.13
N LYS A 6 3.52 27.09 -6.17
CA LYS A 6 3.61 25.85 -6.91
C LYS A 6 2.77 24.78 -6.22
N LEU A 7 2.00 24.01 -6.99
CA LEU A 7 1.26 22.86 -6.48
C LEU A 7 2.22 21.84 -5.85
N LYS A 8 1.81 21.29 -4.74
CA LYS A 8 2.56 20.30 -3.96
C LYS A 8 2.09 18.90 -4.34
N ILE A 9 3.00 18.08 -4.85
CA ILE A 9 2.72 16.71 -5.27
C ILE A 9 3.47 15.74 -4.36
N SER A 10 2.76 14.75 -3.80
CA SER A 10 3.35 13.65 -3.05
C SER A 10 3.24 12.36 -3.87
N VAL A 11 4.37 11.73 -4.20
CA VAL A 11 4.44 10.50 -4.98
C VAL A 11 5.07 9.38 -4.17
N VAL A 12 4.64 8.15 -4.46
CA VAL A 12 5.21 6.96 -3.81
C VAL A 12 6.63 6.72 -4.30
N SER A 13 7.56 6.42 -3.38
CA SER A 13 8.99 6.21 -3.67
C SER A 13 9.33 4.79 -4.14
N TYR A 14 8.32 3.93 -4.42
CA TYR A 14 8.53 2.56 -4.85
C TYR A 14 8.79 2.44 -6.35
N LEU A 15 9.40 1.33 -6.76
CA LEU A 15 9.79 1.08 -8.16
C LEU A 15 8.60 1.11 -9.13
N ASN A 16 7.44 0.61 -8.71
CA ASN A 16 6.21 0.61 -9.50
C ASN A 16 5.64 2.02 -9.78
N SER A 17 6.10 3.04 -9.06
CA SER A 17 5.72 4.44 -9.26
C SER A 17 6.59 5.17 -10.28
N LEU A 18 7.70 4.57 -10.72
CA LEU A 18 8.67 5.23 -11.62
C LEU A 18 8.05 5.83 -12.90
N PRO A 19 7.05 5.21 -13.56
CA PRO A 19 6.43 5.82 -14.73
C PRO A 19 5.82 7.19 -14.45
N PHE A 20 5.18 7.36 -13.27
CA PHE A 20 4.61 8.63 -12.84
C PHE A 20 5.72 9.64 -12.47
N VAL A 21 6.72 9.17 -11.72
CA VAL A 21 7.84 10.01 -11.24
C VAL A 21 8.65 10.52 -12.41
N ALA A 22 9.01 9.67 -13.38
CA ALA A 22 9.80 10.05 -14.54
C ALA A 22 9.10 11.14 -15.39
N GLY A 23 7.77 11.09 -15.50
CA GLY A 23 7.01 12.15 -16.15
C GLY A 23 7.07 13.48 -15.41
N LEU A 24 6.94 13.44 -14.09
CA LEU A 24 6.95 14.63 -13.24
C LEU A 24 8.36 15.27 -13.10
N GLU A 25 9.41 14.47 -13.23
CA GLU A 25 10.80 14.92 -13.11
C GLU A 25 11.39 15.50 -14.41
N GLN A 26 10.64 15.52 -15.51
CA GLN A 26 11.04 16.25 -16.71
C GLN A 26 11.24 17.73 -16.37
N GLU A 27 12.35 18.32 -16.79
CA GLU A 27 12.79 19.67 -16.39
C GLU A 27 11.70 20.74 -16.53
N THR A 28 10.97 20.74 -17.64
CA THR A 28 9.88 21.69 -17.92
C THR A 28 8.66 21.51 -17.01
N ILE A 29 8.46 20.30 -16.48
CA ILE A 29 7.33 19.96 -15.59
C ILE A 29 7.75 20.15 -14.14
N ALA A 30 8.91 19.65 -13.75
CA ALA A 30 9.43 19.74 -12.37
C ALA A 30 9.49 21.17 -11.84
N GLN A 31 9.78 22.16 -12.72
CA GLN A 31 9.81 23.57 -12.35
C GLN A 31 8.45 24.15 -11.93
N GLN A 32 7.33 23.49 -12.29
CA GLN A 32 5.97 23.95 -12.02
C GLN A 32 5.42 23.42 -10.69
N PHE A 33 6.05 22.40 -10.10
CA PHE A 33 5.55 21.68 -8.93
C PHE A 33 6.59 21.56 -7.82
N ASN A 34 6.11 21.40 -6.58
CA ASN A 34 6.90 20.97 -5.44
C ASN A 34 6.66 19.47 -5.21
N ILE A 35 7.59 18.62 -5.65
CA ILE A 35 7.43 17.17 -5.63
C ILE A 35 8.14 16.60 -4.39
N SER A 36 7.43 15.74 -3.62
CA SER A 36 8.00 14.94 -2.54
C SER A 36 7.82 13.46 -2.83
N LYS A 37 8.82 12.64 -2.47
CA LYS A 37 8.80 11.17 -2.57
C LYS A 37 8.62 10.59 -1.18
N ASP A 38 7.56 9.83 -0.99
CA ASP A 38 7.12 9.35 0.31
C ASP A 38 6.71 7.87 0.25
N ILE A 39 6.50 7.23 1.38
CA ILE A 39 5.82 5.92 1.43
C ILE A 39 4.30 6.11 1.25
N PRO A 40 3.53 5.08 0.82
CA PRO A 40 2.11 5.22 0.49
C PRO A 40 1.25 5.82 1.61
N SER A 41 1.51 5.47 2.87
CA SER A 41 0.76 6.00 4.02
C SER A 41 1.00 7.50 4.22
N ILE A 42 2.23 7.96 4.02
CA ILE A 42 2.59 9.38 4.15
C ILE A 42 2.03 10.20 2.98
N CYS A 43 2.04 9.65 1.75
CA CYS A 43 1.36 10.29 0.62
C CYS A 43 -0.11 10.57 0.96
N ALA A 44 -0.83 9.55 1.45
CA ALA A 44 -2.22 9.69 1.86
C ALA A 44 -2.40 10.73 2.96
N GLU A 45 -1.57 10.70 4.01
CA GLU A 45 -1.62 11.69 5.10
C GLU A 45 -1.42 13.13 4.62
N LYS A 46 -0.47 13.35 3.71
CA LYS A 46 -0.22 14.69 3.15
C LYS A 46 -1.44 15.23 2.41
N VAL A 47 -2.10 14.39 1.60
CA VAL A 47 -3.31 14.80 0.87
C VAL A 47 -4.49 15.04 1.83
N ILE A 48 -4.75 14.11 2.75
CA ILE A 48 -5.85 14.21 3.73
C ILE A 48 -5.72 15.50 4.57
N ASN A 49 -4.50 15.85 4.97
CA ASN A 49 -4.21 17.01 5.81
C ASN A 49 -3.96 18.32 5.02
N GLY A 50 -4.16 18.33 3.69
CA GLY A 50 -3.93 19.51 2.84
C GLY A 50 -2.45 19.95 2.76
N LYS A 51 -1.51 19.06 3.06
CA LYS A 51 -0.06 19.31 2.92
C LYS A 51 0.45 19.02 1.50
N ALA A 52 -0.32 18.28 0.72
CA ALA A 52 -0.14 18.08 -0.71
C ALA A 52 -1.47 18.30 -1.42
N ASP A 53 -1.41 18.92 -2.60
CA ASP A 53 -2.58 19.20 -3.44
C ASP A 53 -2.94 17.99 -4.30
N ILE A 54 -1.92 17.22 -4.68
CA ILE A 54 -2.03 16.01 -5.50
C ILE A 54 -1.22 14.90 -4.82
N GLY A 55 -1.74 13.68 -4.84
CA GLY A 55 -1.02 12.52 -4.28
C GLY A 55 -1.26 11.23 -5.04
N LEU A 56 -0.18 10.46 -5.25
CA LEU A 56 -0.28 9.06 -5.62
C LEU A 56 -0.49 8.27 -4.32
N MET A 57 -1.73 7.89 -4.04
CA MET A 57 -2.11 7.38 -2.73
C MET A 57 -2.93 6.08 -2.82
N PRO A 58 -2.94 5.28 -1.75
CA PRO A 58 -3.78 4.08 -1.69
C PRO A 58 -5.27 4.40 -1.86
N ILE A 59 -5.96 3.68 -2.76
CA ILE A 59 -7.38 3.89 -3.06
C ILE A 59 -8.28 3.78 -1.82
N ALA A 60 -7.92 2.90 -0.87
CA ALA A 60 -8.64 2.74 0.40
C ALA A 60 -8.69 4.01 1.27
N MET A 61 -7.84 5.00 0.98
CA MET A 61 -7.80 6.27 1.72
C MET A 61 -8.63 7.38 1.06
N LEU A 62 -9.08 7.19 -0.18
CA LEU A 62 -9.83 8.20 -0.93
C LEU A 62 -11.09 8.71 -0.19
N PRO A 63 -11.90 7.88 0.52
CA PRO A 63 -13.06 8.36 1.25
C PRO A 63 -12.74 9.36 2.38
N GLN A 64 -11.48 9.43 2.82
CA GLN A 64 -11.04 10.36 3.86
C GLN A 64 -10.59 11.72 3.31
N VAL A 65 -10.44 11.85 1.99
CA VAL A 65 -10.06 13.12 1.34
C VAL A 65 -11.30 13.95 1.08
N LYS A 66 -11.51 14.97 1.89
CA LYS A 66 -12.67 15.85 1.76
C LYS A 66 -12.63 16.60 0.42
N GLY A 67 -13.62 16.36 -0.43
CA GLY A 67 -13.69 16.97 -1.77
C GLY A 67 -12.63 16.45 -2.74
N GLY A 68 -12.02 15.29 -2.44
CA GLY A 68 -11.01 14.66 -3.31
C GLY A 68 -11.60 14.13 -4.61
N HIS A 69 -10.82 14.22 -5.68
CA HIS A 69 -11.16 13.71 -7.01
C HIS A 69 -10.01 12.88 -7.56
N VAL A 70 -10.34 11.82 -8.30
CA VAL A 70 -9.36 11.12 -9.14
C VAL A 70 -9.16 11.96 -10.41
N ILE A 71 -7.92 12.38 -10.68
CA ILE A 71 -7.59 13.38 -11.73
C ILE A 71 -6.97 12.77 -13.00
N THR A 72 -6.83 11.44 -13.08
CA THR A 72 -6.19 10.76 -14.22
C THR A 72 -6.86 9.41 -14.48
N ASP A 73 -6.75 8.91 -15.70
CA ASP A 73 -7.19 7.58 -16.09
C ASP A 73 -6.10 6.51 -15.87
N TYR A 74 -4.97 6.87 -15.28
CA TYR A 74 -3.87 5.96 -14.98
C TYR A 74 -3.80 5.65 -13.49
N CYS A 75 -3.53 4.40 -13.16
CA CYS A 75 -3.34 3.95 -11.79
C CYS A 75 -2.29 2.83 -11.70
N ILE A 76 -1.79 2.57 -10.50
CA ILE A 76 -1.05 1.35 -10.21
C ILE A 76 -2.09 0.30 -9.79
N SER A 77 -2.25 -0.73 -10.61
CA SER A 77 -3.19 -1.83 -10.39
C SER A 77 -2.58 -3.16 -10.81
N ALA A 78 -3.25 -4.26 -10.50
CA ALA A 78 -2.89 -5.60 -10.91
C ALA A 78 -4.09 -6.31 -11.55
N ASN A 79 -3.78 -7.31 -12.37
CA ASN A 79 -4.74 -8.26 -12.89
C ASN A 79 -4.13 -9.66 -12.72
N GLY A 80 -4.47 -10.34 -11.61
CA GLY A 80 -3.86 -11.57 -11.15
C GLY A 80 -2.68 -11.33 -10.20
N GLU A 81 -1.86 -12.36 -9.99
CA GLU A 81 -0.73 -12.38 -9.08
C GLU A 81 0.24 -11.19 -9.26
N VAL A 82 0.69 -10.63 -8.16
CA VAL A 82 1.67 -9.53 -8.13
C VAL A 82 2.98 -9.90 -7.44
N GLY A 83 3.01 -10.97 -6.64
CA GLY A 83 4.19 -11.44 -5.91
C GLY A 83 4.70 -10.53 -4.80
N SER A 84 4.10 -9.34 -4.66
CA SER A 84 4.57 -8.30 -3.73
C SER A 84 3.49 -7.77 -2.79
N VAL A 85 2.33 -8.41 -2.73
CA VAL A 85 1.24 -8.10 -1.79
C VAL A 85 0.68 -9.42 -1.28
N LEU A 86 1.24 -9.90 -0.18
CA LEU A 86 1.06 -11.28 0.26
C LEU A 86 0.50 -11.36 1.68
N LEU A 87 -0.28 -12.41 1.94
CA LEU A 87 -0.49 -12.97 3.25
C LEU A 87 0.41 -14.21 3.38
N VAL A 88 1.27 -14.26 4.38
CA VAL A 88 2.20 -15.36 4.62
C VAL A 88 1.97 -15.99 5.99
N SER A 89 2.19 -17.30 6.12
CA SER A 89 2.05 -18.03 7.38
C SER A 89 2.80 -19.36 7.38
N ASN A 90 2.88 -20.00 8.54
CA ASN A 90 3.40 -21.36 8.69
C ASN A 90 2.29 -22.41 8.81
N GLU A 91 1.06 -21.99 9.04
CA GLU A 91 -0.17 -22.80 9.03
C GLU A 91 -1.10 -22.41 7.88
N PRO A 92 -1.98 -23.32 7.44
CA PRO A 92 -2.96 -23.02 6.42
C PRO A 92 -3.96 -21.97 6.91
N ILE A 93 -4.63 -21.29 5.97
CA ILE A 93 -5.53 -20.16 6.28
C ILE A 93 -6.64 -20.52 7.27
N GLU A 94 -7.10 -21.77 7.25
CA GLU A 94 -8.15 -22.29 8.13
C GLU A 94 -7.72 -22.33 9.61
N GLU A 95 -6.42 -22.39 9.88
CA GLU A 95 -5.87 -22.42 11.25
C GLU A 95 -5.46 -21.04 11.78
N LEU A 96 -5.48 -20.00 10.94
CA LEU A 96 -5.05 -18.66 11.36
C LEU A 96 -6.07 -18.02 12.31
N GLU A 97 -5.62 -17.49 13.42
CA GLU A 97 -6.43 -16.79 14.42
C GLU A 97 -6.05 -15.31 14.56
N VAL A 98 -4.81 -14.99 14.25
CA VAL A 98 -4.26 -13.64 14.37
C VAL A 98 -3.56 -13.24 13.09
N ILE A 99 -3.82 -12.03 12.61
CA ILE A 99 -3.15 -11.45 11.45
C ILE A 99 -2.41 -10.19 11.86
N THR A 100 -1.09 -10.21 11.64
CA THR A 100 -0.26 -9.02 11.78
C THR A 100 -0.38 -8.15 10.55
N LYS A 101 -0.67 -6.86 10.77
CA LYS A 101 -0.83 -5.87 9.71
C LYS A 101 0.52 -5.33 9.27
N ASP A 102 0.69 -5.12 7.98
CA ASP A 102 1.77 -4.31 7.44
C ASP A 102 1.55 -2.82 7.76
N ASN A 103 2.55 -2.16 8.32
CA ASN A 103 2.45 -0.75 8.69
C ASN A 103 2.59 0.23 7.50
N GLU A 104 3.07 -0.25 6.35
CA GLU A 104 3.34 0.59 5.18
C GLU A 104 2.18 0.63 4.19
N SER A 105 1.25 -0.35 4.23
CA SER A 105 0.15 -0.44 3.26
C SER A 105 -1.23 -0.61 3.87
N ARG A 106 -1.97 0.47 3.93
CA ARG A 106 -3.39 0.45 4.35
C ARG A 106 -4.29 -0.25 3.34
N THR A 107 -3.99 -0.17 2.05
CA THR A 107 -4.76 -0.85 0.99
C THR A 107 -4.65 -2.36 1.11
N SER A 108 -3.45 -2.90 1.27
CA SER A 108 -3.23 -4.35 1.38
C SER A 108 -3.87 -4.93 2.63
N VAL A 109 -3.79 -4.22 3.75
CA VAL A 109 -4.49 -4.61 5.00
C VAL A 109 -6.00 -4.57 4.82
N THR A 110 -6.54 -3.56 4.13
CA THR A 110 -7.98 -3.46 3.85
C THR A 110 -8.42 -4.60 2.92
N LEU A 111 -7.65 -4.90 1.87
CA LEU A 111 -7.92 -6.02 0.97
C LEU A 111 -7.92 -7.35 1.73
N ALA A 112 -6.89 -7.61 2.54
CA ALA A 112 -6.84 -8.82 3.36
C ALA A 112 -8.07 -8.96 4.28
N ARG A 113 -8.55 -7.87 4.89
CA ARG A 113 -9.79 -7.90 5.68
C ARG A 113 -11.01 -8.29 4.84
N ILE A 114 -11.15 -7.70 3.66
CA ILE A 114 -12.26 -8.03 2.74
C ILE A 114 -12.22 -9.51 2.35
N LEU A 115 -11.02 -10.05 2.07
CA LEU A 115 -10.83 -11.45 1.74
C LEU A 115 -11.18 -12.36 2.94
N PHE A 116 -10.73 -12.04 4.16
CA PHE A 116 -11.12 -12.79 5.35
C PHE A 116 -12.62 -12.80 5.59
N GLU A 117 -13.29 -11.67 5.41
CA GLU A 117 -14.72 -11.52 5.63
C GLU A 117 -15.57 -12.18 4.52
N ASN A 118 -15.19 -12.03 3.24
CA ASN A 118 -16.07 -12.37 2.11
C ASN A 118 -15.62 -13.60 1.32
N HIS A 119 -14.31 -13.86 1.20
CA HIS A 119 -13.78 -14.99 0.44
C HIS A 119 -13.54 -16.19 1.37
N TRP A 120 -12.66 -16.07 2.34
CA TRP A 120 -12.36 -17.15 3.29
C TRP A 120 -13.41 -17.32 4.39
N LYS A 121 -14.28 -16.32 4.60
CA LYS A 121 -15.37 -16.31 5.59
C LYS A 121 -14.92 -16.70 6.99
N LYS A 122 -13.82 -16.11 7.41
CA LYS A 122 -13.13 -16.43 8.65
C LYS A 122 -12.89 -15.18 9.49
N GLU A 123 -13.27 -15.24 10.76
CA GLU A 123 -12.98 -14.23 11.75
C GLU A 123 -11.56 -14.40 12.29
N VAL A 124 -10.79 -13.29 12.32
CA VAL A 124 -9.43 -13.24 12.83
C VAL A 124 -9.21 -11.97 13.65
N LYS A 125 -8.27 -12.02 14.59
CA LYS A 125 -7.82 -10.86 15.34
C LYS A 125 -6.72 -10.14 14.57
N TRP A 126 -6.79 -8.81 14.52
CA TRP A 126 -5.80 -7.98 13.84
C TRP A 126 -4.88 -7.33 14.85
N LYS A 127 -3.57 -7.44 14.67
CA LYS A 127 -2.56 -6.76 15.50
C LYS A 127 -1.62 -5.91 14.65
N GLU A 128 -1.03 -4.89 15.25
CA GLU A 128 0.01 -4.08 14.62
C GLU A 128 1.32 -4.87 14.52
N GLU A 129 2.09 -4.59 13.49
CA GLU A 129 3.44 -5.12 13.34
C GLU A 129 4.33 -4.65 14.51
N SER A 130 4.99 -5.59 15.17
CA SER A 130 5.94 -5.30 16.25
C SER A 130 7.02 -6.38 16.32
N GLY A 131 8.25 -5.98 16.58
CA GLY A 131 9.38 -6.90 16.72
C GLY A 131 9.87 -7.50 15.39
N ASN A 132 10.34 -8.74 15.45
CA ASN A 132 10.85 -9.46 14.28
C ASN A 132 9.68 -10.09 13.49
N ILE A 133 9.35 -9.51 12.36
CA ILE A 133 8.22 -9.94 11.51
C ILE A 133 8.37 -11.36 10.95
N LEU A 134 9.58 -11.92 10.96
CA LEU A 134 9.86 -13.26 10.43
C LEU A 134 9.60 -14.38 11.46
N GLU A 135 9.30 -14.02 12.71
CA GLU A 135 9.03 -14.95 13.80
C GLU A 135 7.53 -14.97 14.14
N LEU A 136 6.74 -15.59 13.24
CA LEU A 136 5.29 -15.75 13.47
C LEU A 136 5.06 -16.75 14.60
N GLN A 137 4.09 -16.42 15.46
CA GLN A 137 3.58 -17.37 16.44
C GLN A 137 2.71 -18.43 15.77
N LYS A 138 2.39 -19.49 16.49
CA LYS A 138 1.43 -20.48 16.00
C LYS A 138 0.08 -19.82 15.70
N ASN A 139 -0.55 -20.24 14.60
CA ASN A 139 -1.84 -19.72 14.12
C ASN A 139 -1.79 -18.22 13.75
N GLU A 140 -0.60 -17.71 13.45
CA GLU A 140 -0.41 -16.33 13.05
C GLU A 140 -0.09 -16.20 11.56
N GLY A 141 -0.74 -15.24 10.90
CA GLY A 141 -0.41 -14.77 9.56
C GLY A 141 0.15 -13.35 9.58
N LEU A 142 0.86 -12.98 8.53
CA LEU A 142 1.42 -11.66 8.33
C LEU A 142 1.07 -11.14 6.94
N VAL A 143 0.46 -9.98 6.86
CA VAL A 143 0.38 -9.22 5.61
C VAL A 143 1.73 -8.56 5.38
N ILE A 144 2.35 -8.78 4.22
CA ILE A 144 3.67 -8.27 3.88
C ILE A 144 3.66 -7.73 2.45
N ILE A 145 4.34 -6.58 2.22
CA ILE A 145 4.35 -5.93 0.91
C ILE A 145 5.74 -5.60 0.38
N GLY A 146 5.78 -5.26 -0.91
CA GLY A 146 6.94 -4.68 -1.59
C GLY A 146 8.16 -5.58 -1.53
N ASP A 147 9.34 -4.97 -1.36
CA ASP A 147 10.62 -5.68 -1.32
C ASP A 147 10.69 -6.70 -0.17
N ARG A 148 9.97 -6.48 0.93
CA ARG A 148 9.88 -7.44 2.03
C ARG A 148 9.17 -8.71 1.58
N ALA A 149 8.06 -8.58 0.85
CA ALA A 149 7.33 -9.72 0.29
C ALA A 149 8.23 -10.53 -0.66
N LEU A 150 8.87 -9.87 -1.62
CA LEU A 150 9.76 -10.50 -2.58
C LEU A 150 10.96 -11.21 -1.92
N ARG A 151 11.49 -10.63 -0.84
CA ARG A 151 12.70 -11.16 -0.15
C ARG A 151 12.40 -12.30 0.80
N TYR A 152 11.24 -12.26 1.46
CA TYR A 152 11.00 -13.13 2.62
C TYR A 152 9.88 -14.15 2.42
N SER A 153 9.06 -14.07 1.36
CA SER A 153 7.94 -14.99 1.13
C SER A 153 8.35 -16.46 1.16
N SER A 154 9.51 -16.80 0.57
CA SER A 154 10.04 -18.16 0.53
C SER A 154 10.40 -18.77 1.91
N ARG A 155 10.37 -18.00 2.98
CA ARG A 155 10.60 -18.48 4.36
C ARG A 155 9.37 -19.06 5.01
N PHE A 156 8.19 -18.84 4.42
CA PHE A 156 6.90 -19.26 4.95
C PHE A 156 6.37 -20.47 4.17
N LYS A 157 5.66 -21.32 4.87
CA LYS A 157 5.09 -22.54 4.27
C LYS A 157 3.90 -22.25 3.37
N TYR A 158 3.11 -21.23 3.74
CA TYR A 158 1.92 -20.81 3.00
C TYR A 158 2.08 -19.36 2.59
N VAL A 159 1.80 -19.10 1.32
CA VAL A 159 1.89 -17.78 0.69
C VAL A 159 0.64 -17.59 -0.15
N TYR A 160 -0.14 -16.58 0.16
CA TYR A 160 -1.36 -16.20 -0.57
C TYR A 160 -1.12 -14.82 -1.21
N ASP A 161 -1.22 -14.73 -2.53
CA ASP A 161 -1.15 -13.45 -3.23
C ASP A 161 -2.51 -12.76 -3.15
N LEU A 162 -2.59 -11.65 -2.42
CA LEU A 162 -3.87 -10.99 -2.15
C LEU A 162 -4.51 -10.36 -3.39
N ALA A 163 -3.78 -10.24 -4.50
CA ALA A 163 -4.31 -9.73 -5.76
C ALA A 163 -4.87 -10.86 -6.65
N GLU A 164 -4.52 -12.12 -6.38
CA GLU A 164 -5.02 -13.29 -7.08
C GLU A 164 -6.30 -13.84 -6.44
N GLU A 165 -6.41 -13.77 -5.10
CA GLU A 165 -7.55 -14.24 -4.31
C GLU A 165 -8.83 -13.41 -4.58
#